data_55a877852d4fe3041ccf97997ce304c4
#
_entry.id   55a877852d4fe3041ccf97997ce304c4
#
_cell.length_a   1.000
_cell.length_b   1.000
_cell.length_c   1.000
_cell.angle_alpha   90.00
_cell.angle_beta   90.00
_cell.angle_gamma   90.00
#
_symmetry.space_group_name_H-M   'P 1'
#
loop_
_entity.id
_entity.type
_entity.pdbx_description
1 polymer ?
#
loop_
_entity_poly.entity_id
_entity_poly.type
_entity_poly.pdbx_seq_one_letter_code
_entity_poly.pdbx_strand_id
1 'polypeptide(L)'
;MGGLAEATRKPAAERLPGVETVHIADSGLVGDIIRAGEITPAVRRRLMYQFESAAAAGADAIVCACSSVGAITEMADMLLDVPVIRIDQAMIDEALANYDRIGVLASVESAIGPTTDCIRRAASRAC
;
A
#
# COMPACT_ATOMS: atom_id res chain seq x y z
N MET A 1 14.19 -9.47 -12.48
CA MET A 1 13.81 -9.00 -11.12
C MET A 1 12.38 -9.43 -10.85
N GLY A 2 12.22 -10.54 -10.15
CA GLY A 2 10.93 -11.04 -9.70
C GLY A 2 10.46 -10.26 -8.47
N GLY A 3 10.21 -9.00 -8.63
CA GLY A 3 10.02 -8.04 -7.58
C GLY A 3 8.97 -8.37 -6.52
N LEU A 4 8.35 -7.35 -5.98
CA LEU A 4 7.36 -7.40 -4.91
C LEU A 4 6.16 -8.31 -5.23
N ALA A 5 5.75 -8.38 -6.51
CA ALA A 5 4.67 -9.26 -6.95
C ALA A 5 4.99 -10.75 -6.73
N GLU A 6 6.23 -11.19 -6.96
CA GLU A 6 6.66 -12.56 -6.68
C GLU A 6 6.77 -12.80 -5.17
N ALA A 7 7.28 -11.83 -4.41
CA ALA A 7 7.41 -11.92 -2.96
C ALA A 7 6.05 -12.02 -2.24
N THR A 8 4.97 -11.48 -2.82
CA THR A 8 3.62 -11.54 -2.23
C THR A 8 2.82 -12.76 -2.68
N ARG A 9 3.11 -13.33 -3.85
CA ARG A 9 2.34 -14.43 -4.45
C ARG A 9 2.37 -15.70 -3.60
N LYS A 10 3.55 -16.13 -3.17
CA LYS A 10 3.72 -17.36 -2.37
C LYS A 10 3.06 -17.25 -0.99
N PRO A 11 3.31 -16.19 -0.18
CA PRO A 11 2.60 -16.00 1.08
C PRO A 11 1.07 -15.91 0.93
N ALA A 12 0.57 -15.28 -0.12
CA ALA A 12 -0.86 -15.22 -0.39
C ALA A 12 -1.45 -16.62 -0.62
N ALA A 13 -0.81 -17.43 -1.46
CA ALA A 13 -1.28 -18.79 -1.73
C ALA A 13 -1.24 -19.69 -0.49
N GLU A 14 -0.24 -19.52 0.37
CA GLU A 14 -0.07 -20.34 1.59
C GLU A 14 -1.03 -19.90 2.72
N ARG A 15 -1.30 -18.61 2.84
CA ARG A 15 -2.06 -18.04 3.97
C ARG A 15 -3.55 -17.85 3.67
N LEU A 16 -3.91 -17.79 2.39
CA LEU A 16 -5.27 -17.54 1.90
C LEU A 16 -5.69 -18.67 0.94
N PRO A 17 -5.78 -19.93 1.40
CA PRO A 17 -6.18 -21.03 0.54
C PRO A 17 -7.60 -20.82 0.02
N GLY A 18 -7.79 -20.96 -1.29
CA GLY A 18 -9.08 -20.76 -1.96
C GLY A 18 -9.37 -19.31 -2.39
N VAL A 19 -8.47 -18.37 -2.10
CA VAL A 19 -8.57 -17.01 -2.63
C VAL A 19 -7.81 -16.92 -3.95
N GLU A 20 -8.50 -16.54 -5.01
CA GLU A 20 -7.88 -16.20 -6.28
C GLU A 20 -7.16 -14.85 -6.17
N THR A 21 -5.91 -14.79 -6.61
CA THR A 21 -5.12 -13.55 -6.58
C THR A 21 -4.70 -13.13 -7.98
N VAL A 22 -4.99 -11.88 -8.33
CA VAL A 22 -4.50 -11.22 -9.55
C VAL A 22 -3.46 -10.19 -9.17
N HIS A 23 -2.33 -10.16 -9.86
CA HIS A 23 -1.23 -9.24 -9.57
C HIS A 23 -1.10 -8.21 -10.68
N ILE A 24 -1.23 -6.93 -10.31
CA ILE A 24 -0.92 -5.79 -11.16
C ILE A 24 0.41 -5.22 -10.69
N ALA A 25 1.38 -5.06 -11.57
CA ALA A 25 2.70 -4.56 -11.23
C ALA A 25 3.11 -3.43 -12.18
N ASP A 26 3.56 -2.33 -11.60
CA ASP A 26 4.15 -1.20 -12.30
C ASP A 26 5.61 -1.03 -11.87
N SER A 27 6.50 -1.58 -12.66
CA SER A 27 7.95 -1.57 -12.38
C SER A 27 8.58 -0.17 -12.45
N GLY A 28 7.91 0.80 -13.07
CA GLY A 28 8.39 2.18 -13.22
C GLY A 28 7.96 3.12 -12.10
N LEU A 29 6.91 2.80 -11.37
CA LEU A 29 6.24 3.71 -10.43
C LEU A 29 7.19 4.24 -9.33
N VAL A 30 7.89 3.36 -8.66
CA VAL A 30 8.83 3.75 -7.59
C VAL A 30 10.02 4.53 -8.15
N GLY A 31 10.52 4.14 -9.33
CA GLY A 31 11.59 4.86 -10.02
C GLY A 31 11.18 6.29 -10.40
N ASP A 32 9.93 6.50 -10.80
CA ASP A 32 9.41 7.83 -11.11
C ASP A 32 9.30 8.70 -9.85
N ILE A 33 8.87 8.14 -8.72
CA ILE A 33 8.81 8.83 -7.42
C ILE A 33 10.22 9.25 -6.97
N ILE A 34 11.18 8.32 -7.01
CA ILE A 34 12.57 8.60 -6.61
C ILE A 34 13.17 9.70 -7.48
N ARG A 35 12.96 9.64 -8.79
CA ARG A 35 13.50 10.60 -9.76
C ARG A 35 12.90 12.00 -9.59
N ALA A 36 11.62 12.08 -9.27
CA ALA A 36 10.92 13.34 -9.04
C ALA A 36 11.13 13.90 -7.61
N GLY A 37 11.52 13.07 -6.65
CA GLY A 37 11.59 13.44 -5.23
C GLY A 37 10.22 13.57 -4.56
N GLU A 38 9.13 13.32 -5.30
CA GLU A 38 7.75 13.46 -4.82
C GLU A 38 6.78 12.56 -5.57
N ILE A 39 5.57 12.43 -5.06
CA ILE A 39 4.44 11.79 -5.77
C ILE A 39 3.81 12.80 -6.71
N THR A 40 4.19 12.75 -7.98
CA THR A 40 3.66 13.66 -9.00
C THR A 40 2.17 13.38 -9.31
N PRO A 41 1.44 14.36 -9.89
CA PRO A 41 0.08 14.12 -10.37
C PRO A 41 -0.03 12.96 -11.38
N ALA A 42 1.00 12.74 -12.19
CA ALA A 42 1.06 11.65 -13.16
C ALA A 42 1.15 10.29 -12.48
N VAL A 43 2.01 10.14 -11.47
CA VAL A 43 2.13 8.94 -10.65
C VAL A 43 0.80 8.65 -9.94
N ARG A 44 0.18 9.67 -9.36
CA ARG A 44 -1.10 9.56 -8.66
C ARG A 44 -2.21 9.04 -9.58
N ARG A 45 -2.38 9.64 -10.74
CA ARG A 45 -3.38 9.18 -11.74
C ARG A 45 -3.11 7.75 -12.20
N ARG A 46 -1.85 7.42 -12.50
CA ARG A 46 -1.47 6.09 -12.98
C ARG A 46 -1.79 5.00 -11.95
N LEU A 47 -1.54 5.27 -10.67
CA LEU A 47 -1.89 4.33 -9.61
C LEU A 47 -3.40 4.20 -9.40
N MET A 48 -4.15 5.31 -9.45
CA MET A 48 -5.62 5.27 -9.38
C MET A 48 -6.23 4.42 -10.50
N TYR A 49 -5.73 4.54 -11.73
CA TYR A 49 -6.18 3.67 -12.84
C TYR A 49 -5.91 2.19 -12.58
N GLN A 50 -4.84 1.85 -11.88
CA GLN A 50 -4.58 0.45 -11.51
C GLN A 50 -5.58 -0.06 -10.48
N PHE A 51 -5.92 0.75 -9.48
CA PHE A 51 -6.97 0.40 -8.51
C PHE A 51 -8.34 0.27 -9.17
N GLU A 52 -8.72 1.23 -10.01
CA GLU A 52 -9.97 1.18 -10.78
C GLU A 52 -10.02 -0.06 -11.69
N SER A 53 -8.91 -0.39 -12.35
CA SER A 53 -8.81 -1.58 -13.20
C SER A 53 -8.99 -2.87 -12.40
N ALA A 54 -8.41 -2.96 -11.20
CA ALA A 54 -8.58 -4.12 -10.32
C ALA A 54 -10.02 -4.26 -9.85
N ALA A 55 -10.66 -3.16 -9.44
CA ALA A 55 -12.06 -3.14 -9.05
C ALA A 55 -12.98 -3.54 -10.22
N ALA A 56 -12.76 -2.99 -11.42
CA ALA A 56 -13.51 -3.32 -12.62
C ALA A 56 -13.32 -4.77 -13.08
N ALA A 57 -12.18 -5.39 -12.75
CA ALA A 57 -11.95 -6.81 -12.99
C ALA A 57 -12.67 -7.74 -11.99
N GLY A 58 -13.40 -7.18 -11.02
CA GLY A 58 -14.20 -7.94 -10.06
C GLY A 58 -13.44 -8.33 -8.79
N ALA A 59 -12.40 -7.59 -8.41
CA ALA A 59 -11.73 -7.82 -7.14
C ALA A 59 -12.67 -7.51 -5.96
N ASP A 60 -12.75 -8.41 -4.98
CA ASP A 60 -13.48 -8.20 -3.73
C ASP A 60 -12.70 -7.33 -2.73
N ALA A 61 -11.38 -7.28 -2.88
CA ALA A 61 -10.48 -6.40 -2.13
C ALA A 61 -9.17 -6.18 -2.90
N ILE A 62 -8.52 -5.05 -2.67
CA ILE A 62 -7.25 -4.68 -3.29
C ILE A 62 -6.22 -4.45 -2.21
N VAL A 63 -5.03 -5.06 -2.32
CA VAL A 63 -3.90 -4.81 -1.43
C VAL A 63 -2.82 -4.05 -2.18
N CYS A 64 -2.50 -2.85 -1.73
CA CYS A 64 -1.38 -2.08 -2.23
C CYS A 64 -0.09 -2.43 -1.49
N ALA A 65 0.81 -3.15 -2.16
CA ALA A 65 2.06 -3.63 -1.59
C ALA A 65 3.21 -2.60 -1.65
N CYS A 66 2.90 -1.29 -1.61
CA CYS A 66 3.90 -0.24 -1.68
C CYS A 66 3.59 0.87 -0.65
N SER A 67 4.34 0.92 0.44
CA SER A 67 4.15 1.93 1.50
C SER A 67 4.44 3.37 1.05
N SER A 68 5.29 3.57 0.03
CA SER A 68 5.61 4.90 -0.51
C SER A 68 4.40 5.65 -1.06
N VAL A 69 3.35 4.93 -1.46
CA VAL A 69 2.12 5.49 -2.04
C VAL A 69 0.91 5.37 -1.12
N GLY A 70 1.14 5.17 0.17
CA GLY A 70 0.10 4.92 1.15
C GLY A 70 -1.02 5.96 1.18
N ALA A 71 -0.70 7.24 1.01
CA ALA A 71 -1.71 8.31 0.96
C ALA A 71 -2.67 8.17 -0.25
N ILE A 72 -2.17 7.67 -1.39
CA ILE A 72 -3.02 7.41 -2.56
C ILE A 72 -3.87 6.17 -2.33
N THR A 73 -3.33 5.16 -1.66
CA THR A 73 -4.06 3.95 -1.27
C THR A 73 -5.23 4.30 -0.34
N GLU A 74 -5.01 5.14 0.67
CA GLU A 74 -6.08 5.63 1.55
C GLU A 74 -7.14 6.45 0.80
N MET A 75 -6.72 7.25 -0.18
CA MET A 75 -7.65 7.99 -1.04
C MET A 75 -8.48 7.04 -1.92
N ALA A 76 -7.86 6.00 -2.49
CA ALA A 76 -8.56 5.01 -3.30
C ALA A 76 -9.60 4.23 -2.47
N ASP A 77 -9.28 3.88 -1.22
CA ASP A 77 -10.21 3.24 -0.28
C ASP A 77 -11.46 4.09 -0.01
N MET A 78 -11.32 5.43 0.01
CA MET A 78 -12.46 6.33 0.16
C MET A 78 -13.30 6.52 -1.11
N LEU A 79 -12.73 6.25 -2.28
CA LEU A 79 -13.36 6.56 -3.58
C LEU A 79 -13.92 5.33 -4.28
N LEU A 80 -13.44 4.13 -3.98
CA LEU A 80 -13.86 2.90 -4.62
C LEU A 80 -14.85 2.13 -3.74
N ASP A 81 -15.73 1.35 -4.37
CA ASP A 81 -16.72 0.52 -3.68
C ASP A 81 -16.11 -0.78 -3.12
N VAL A 82 -14.84 -1.06 -3.42
CA VAL A 82 -14.08 -2.20 -2.90
C VAL A 82 -13.00 -1.72 -1.94
N PRO A 83 -12.72 -2.42 -0.83
CA PRO A 83 -11.69 -2.01 0.11
C PRO A 83 -10.30 -2.02 -0.53
N VAL A 84 -9.54 -0.93 -0.32
CA VAL A 84 -8.17 -0.78 -0.79
C VAL A 84 -7.23 -0.68 0.42
N ILE A 85 -6.56 -1.76 0.69
CA ILE A 85 -5.81 -1.99 1.93
C ILE A 85 -4.33 -1.71 1.72
N ARG A 86 -3.72 -0.95 2.62
CA ARG A 86 -2.26 -0.79 2.69
C ARG A 86 -1.62 -2.04 3.27
N ILE A 87 -0.51 -2.48 2.68
CA ILE A 87 0.22 -3.67 3.17
C ILE A 87 0.78 -3.48 4.58
N ASP A 88 1.07 -2.25 4.98
CA ASP A 88 1.62 -1.90 6.29
C ASP A 88 0.54 -1.60 7.35
N GLN A 89 -0.75 -1.59 7.00
CA GLN A 89 -1.83 -1.21 7.92
C GLN A 89 -1.89 -2.10 9.16
N ALA A 90 -1.95 -3.41 9.00
CA ALA A 90 -2.04 -4.34 10.12
C ALA A 90 -0.85 -4.25 11.08
N MET A 91 0.35 -4.04 10.55
CA MET A 91 1.56 -3.83 11.34
C MET A 91 1.49 -2.53 12.16
N ILE A 92 0.96 -1.47 11.58
CA ILE A 92 0.77 -0.17 12.24
C ILE A 92 -0.27 -0.29 13.36
N ASP A 93 -1.39 -0.93 13.08
CA ASP A 93 -2.46 -1.12 14.06
C ASP A 93 -1.99 -1.95 15.27
N GLU A 94 -1.24 -3.02 15.02
CA GLU A 94 -0.65 -3.84 16.07
C GLU A 94 0.37 -3.07 16.91
N ALA A 95 1.22 -2.27 16.26
CA ALA A 95 2.22 -1.45 16.96
C ALA A 95 1.57 -0.41 17.87
N LEU A 96 0.53 0.26 17.39
CA LEU A 96 -0.20 1.27 18.17
C LEU A 96 -1.02 0.67 19.31
N ALA A 97 -1.54 -0.54 19.16
CA ALA A 97 -2.30 -1.22 20.21
C ALA A 97 -1.42 -1.65 21.41
N ASN A 98 -0.13 -1.85 21.19
CA ASN A 98 0.74 -2.48 22.18
C ASN A 98 1.89 -1.60 22.68
N TYR A 99 2.21 -0.48 22.02
CA TYR A 99 3.42 0.30 22.31
C TYR A 99 3.22 1.82 22.20
N ASP A 100 3.81 2.56 23.15
CA ASP A 100 3.79 4.03 23.18
C ASP A 100 4.93 4.66 22.37
N ARG A 101 5.99 3.90 22.10
CA ARG A 101 7.18 4.38 21.37
C ARG A 101 7.50 3.48 20.20
N ILE A 102 7.31 4.00 18.99
CA ILE A 102 7.43 3.24 17.75
C ILE A 102 8.57 3.82 16.92
N GLY A 103 9.54 2.97 16.56
CA GLY A 103 10.57 3.27 15.58
C GLY A 103 10.15 2.84 14.18
N VAL A 104 10.42 3.67 13.16
CA VAL A 104 10.15 3.35 11.76
C VAL A 104 11.46 3.03 11.05
N LEU A 105 11.54 1.83 10.49
CA LEU A 105 12.64 1.40 9.63
C LEU A 105 12.08 1.08 8.23
N ALA A 106 12.71 1.62 7.20
CA ALA A 106 12.32 1.37 5.81
C ALA A 106 13.53 1.05 4.95
N SER A 107 13.34 0.20 3.94
CA SER A 107 14.38 -0.16 2.96
C SER A 107 14.62 0.92 1.90
N VAL A 108 13.66 1.86 1.76
CA VAL A 108 13.73 3.00 0.83
C VAL A 108 13.25 4.27 1.54
N GLU A 109 13.95 5.37 1.30
CA GLU A 109 13.66 6.66 1.94
C GLU A 109 12.24 7.15 1.67
N SER A 110 11.73 6.93 0.45
CA SER A 110 10.38 7.32 0.03
C SER A 110 9.25 6.67 0.84
N ALA A 111 9.52 5.62 1.62
CA ALA A 111 8.53 4.98 2.48
C ALA A 111 8.49 5.56 3.90
N ILE A 112 9.56 6.22 4.38
CA ILE A 112 9.66 6.70 5.77
C ILE A 112 8.56 7.72 6.08
N GLY A 113 8.45 8.77 5.26
CA GLY A 113 7.44 9.82 5.43
C GLY A 113 6.01 9.26 5.42
N PRO A 114 5.56 8.60 4.35
CA PRO A 114 4.21 8.03 4.26
C PRO A 114 3.84 7.07 5.39
N THR A 115 4.78 6.22 5.83
CA THR A 115 4.54 5.30 6.96
C THR A 115 4.45 6.06 8.28
N THR A 116 5.36 7.00 8.54
CA THR A 116 5.34 7.84 9.75
C THR A 116 4.05 8.65 9.86
N ASP A 117 3.60 9.23 8.75
CA ASP A 117 2.36 10.01 8.72
C ASP A 117 1.12 9.12 8.92
N CYS A 118 1.14 7.88 8.41
CA CYS A 118 0.09 6.91 8.70
C CYS A 118 0.00 6.59 10.19
N ILE A 119 1.13 6.31 10.84
CA ILE A 119 1.20 6.05 12.28
C ILE A 119 0.64 7.25 13.07
N ARG A 120 1.05 8.47 12.74
CA ARG A 120 0.55 9.68 13.41
C ARG A 120 -0.96 9.86 13.27
N ARG A 121 -1.50 9.67 12.06
CA ARG A 121 -2.95 9.75 11.82
C ARG A 121 -3.73 8.66 12.54
N ALA A 122 -3.22 7.43 12.54
CA ALA A 122 -3.85 6.31 13.24
C ALA A 122 -3.84 6.53 14.76
N ALA A 123 -2.73 6.98 15.34
CA ALA A 123 -2.63 7.35 16.76
C ALA A 123 -3.63 8.45 17.15
N SER A 124 -3.79 9.48 16.30
CA SER A 124 -4.74 10.58 16.55
C SER A 124 -6.22 10.14 16.50
N ARG A 125 -6.54 9.03 15.84
CA ARG A 125 -7.89 8.46 15.79
C ARG A 125 -8.21 7.54 16.96
N ALA A 126 -7.19 7.01 17.61
CA ALA A 126 -7.32 6.12 18.76
C ALA A 126 -7.48 6.86 20.10
N CYS A 127 -7.23 8.18 20.12
CA CYS A 127 -7.48 9.06 21.27
C CYS A 127 -8.88 9.69 21.20
#